data_3985e83d0ecb245f18dcdace58fb1e34
#
_entry.id   3985e83d0ecb245f18dcdace58fb1e34
#
_cell.length_a   1.000
_cell.length_b   1.000
_cell.length_c   1.000
_cell.angle_alpha   90.00
_cell.angle_beta   90.00
_cell.angle_gamma   90.00
#
_symmetry.space_group_name_H-M   'P 1'
#
loop_
_entity.id
_entity.type
_entity.pdbx_description
1 polymer ?
#
loop_
_entity_poly.entity_id
_entity_poly.type
_entity_poly.pdbx_seq_one_letter_code
_entity_poly.pdbx_strand_id
1 'polypeptide(L)'
;KFLLGMRATPERSDDFDIYALFHHHIAYEIRLHDALEENMLVPFHYHGISEITVNGNVLDDKSDFALLTCEERIKHILYYADLYGSDADRIKGLVFCRNVEEAQALAEAFRQHGKRAIALTGASRESERSEAIRHLEAKAAEDPQYLDYIFTCDIFNEGVDIPQVNQVIMLRPTTSAIVFVQQLGRGLRKYPHKRYLEVLDFIGNYENNFLLPIALFGDRTYDKDFVRRLMQVNFLPGPTSVHFDDIAKERIYAAIDAKSALADLRDLKESYRNM
;
A
#
# COMPACT_ATOMS: atom_id res chain seq x y z
N LYS A 1 -19.56 -30.78 15.20
CA LYS A 1 -18.49 -30.29 14.33
C LYS A 1 -18.18 -28.86 14.71
N PHE A 2 -16.94 -28.58 15.01
CA PHE A 2 -16.50 -27.20 15.21
C PHE A 2 -16.11 -26.60 13.84
N LEU A 3 -16.53 -25.38 13.57
CA LEU A 3 -16.15 -24.62 12.40
C LEU A 3 -15.26 -23.46 12.88
N LEU A 4 -14.04 -23.37 12.36
CA LEU A 4 -13.10 -22.29 12.60
C LEU A 4 -12.76 -21.64 11.27
N GLY A 5 -12.99 -20.34 11.16
CA GLY A 5 -12.53 -19.53 10.04
C GLY A 5 -11.36 -18.66 10.46
N MET A 6 -10.34 -18.56 9.60
CA MET A 6 -9.23 -17.63 9.78
C MET A 6 -9.10 -16.78 8.52
N ARG A 7 -8.98 -15.48 8.68
CA ARG A 7 -8.80 -14.53 7.56
C ARG A 7 -8.00 -13.32 8.00
N ALA A 8 -7.20 -12.77 7.08
CA ALA A 8 -6.40 -11.57 7.34
C ALA A 8 -7.28 -10.30 7.43
N THR A 9 -8.33 -10.25 6.61
CA THR A 9 -9.31 -9.16 6.60
C THR A 9 -10.70 -9.79 6.46
N PRO A 10 -11.52 -9.80 7.49
CA PRO A 10 -12.85 -10.42 7.43
C PRO A 10 -13.85 -9.61 6.59
N GLU A 11 -13.63 -8.31 6.49
CA GLU A 11 -14.43 -7.43 5.64
C GLU A 11 -14.18 -7.76 4.15
N ARG A 12 -15.25 -7.78 3.35
CA ARG A 12 -15.23 -8.09 1.92
C ARG A 12 -15.80 -6.95 1.09
N SER A 13 -15.31 -6.83 -0.14
CA SER A 13 -15.82 -5.85 -1.11
C SER A 13 -17.06 -6.32 -1.88
N ASP A 14 -17.54 -7.56 -1.64
CA ASP A 14 -18.68 -8.18 -2.30
C ASP A 14 -19.93 -8.29 -1.42
N ASP A 15 -20.00 -7.49 -0.36
CA ASP A 15 -21.12 -7.42 0.62
C ASP A 15 -21.44 -8.75 1.32
N PHE A 16 -20.57 -9.76 1.21
CA PHE A 16 -20.77 -11.03 1.89
C PHE A 16 -20.36 -10.97 3.35
N ASP A 17 -21.33 -11.07 4.25
CA ASP A 17 -21.08 -11.09 5.71
C ASP A 17 -20.53 -12.44 6.16
N ILE A 18 -19.19 -12.52 6.26
CA ILE A 18 -18.54 -13.72 6.79
C ILE A 18 -18.89 -13.98 8.26
N TYR A 19 -19.10 -12.93 9.04
CA TYR A 19 -19.42 -13.09 10.46
C TYR A 19 -20.75 -13.83 10.66
N ALA A 20 -21.71 -13.67 9.75
CA ALA A 20 -22.98 -14.40 9.80
C ALA A 20 -22.79 -15.92 9.75
N LEU A 21 -21.77 -16.44 9.04
CA LEU A 21 -21.45 -17.88 9.01
C LEU A 21 -21.06 -18.44 10.37
N PHE A 22 -20.57 -17.57 11.26
CA PHE A 22 -20.11 -17.92 12.62
C PHE A 22 -21.03 -17.34 13.68
N HIS A 23 -22.27 -16.97 13.31
CA HIS A 23 -23.23 -16.32 14.22
C HIS A 23 -22.62 -15.09 14.93
N HIS A 24 -21.76 -14.33 14.25
CA HIS A 24 -21.00 -13.18 14.76
C HIS A 24 -20.09 -13.50 15.96
N HIS A 25 -19.72 -14.78 16.16
CA HIS A 25 -18.76 -15.17 17.17
C HIS A 25 -17.33 -14.96 16.66
N ILE A 26 -16.65 -13.96 17.20
CA ILE A 26 -15.25 -13.67 16.94
C ILE A 26 -14.44 -14.25 18.10
N ALA A 27 -13.62 -15.26 17.81
CA ALA A 27 -12.76 -15.87 18.83
C ALA A 27 -11.54 -14.98 19.15
N TYR A 28 -10.99 -14.35 18.13
CA TYR A 28 -9.84 -13.44 18.24
C TYR A 28 -9.79 -12.52 17.04
N GLU A 29 -9.52 -11.24 17.27
CA GLU A 29 -9.27 -10.25 16.23
C GLU A 29 -7.98 -9.49 16.58
N ILE A 30 -7.07 -9.39 15.64
CA ILE A 30 -5.85 -8.60 15.77
C ILE A 30 -5.77 -7.64 14.58
N ARG A 31 -5.58 -6.37 14.86
CA ARG A 31 -5.43 -5.34 13.84
C ARG A 31 -3.97 -4.92 13.67
N LEU A 32 -3.69 -4.10 12.66
CA LEU A 32 -2.34 -3.65 12.34
C LEU A 32 -1.61 -3.07 13.56
N HIS A 33 -2.29 -2.19 14.31
CA HIS A 33 -1.74 -1.58 15.52
C HIS A 33 -1.37 -2.63 16.56
N ASP A 34 -2.29 -3.54 16.91
CA ASP A 34 -2.09 -4.59 17.91
C ASP A 34 -0.97 -5.55 17.48
N ALA A 35 -0.95 -5.91 16.18
CA ALA A 35 0.08 -6.80 15.62
C ALA A 35 1.48 -6.17 15.65
N LEU A 36 1.59 -4.85 15.51
CA LEU A 36 2.84 -4.12 15.68
C LEU A 36 3.25 -4.06 17.16
N GLU A 37 2.31 -3.77 18.05
CA GLU A 37 2.56 -3.69 19.50
C GLU A 37 3.00 -5.05 20.06
N GLU A 38 2.34 -6.14 19.66
CA GLU A 38 2.73 -7.51 20.02
C GLU A 38 3.97 -8.02 19.25
N ASN A 39 4.62 -7.14 18.48
CA ASN A 39 5.80 -7.48 17.69
C ASN A 39 5.59 -8.71 16.76
N MET A 40 4.41 -8.87 16.19
CA MET A 40 4.12 -9.91 15.20
C MET A 40 4.56 -9.53 13.80
N LEU A 41 4.64 -8.23 13.52
CA LEU A 41 5.03 -7.64 12.25
C LEU A 41 6.38 -6.91 12.39
N VAL A 42 7.04 -6.62 11.26
CA VAL A 42 8.15 -5.67 11.26
C VAL A 42 7.59 -4.25 11.32
N PRO A 43 8.27 -3.30 12.00
CA PRO A 43 7.91 -1.91 11.92
C PRO A 43 8.05 -1.39 10.48
N PHE A 44 7.43 -0.24 10.19
CA PHE A 44 7.55 0.38 8.88
C PHE A 44 7.76 1.89 8.99
N HIS A 45 8.36 2.44 7.96
CA HIS A 45 8.45 3.88 7.74
C HIS A 45 7.57 4.22 6.54
N TYR A 46 6.49 4.95 6.80
CA TYR A 46 5.58 5.40 5.75
C TYR A 46 5.89 6.85 5.37
N HIS A 47 6.08 7.04 4.07
CA HIS A 47 6.37 8.33 3.46
C HIS A 47 5.24 8.69 2.50
N GLY A 48 4.34 9.57 2.92
CA GLY A 48 3.34 10.19 2.07
C GLY A 48 3.99 11.32 1.27
N ILE A 49 4.25 11.06 0.00
CA ILE A 49 4.99 11.92 -0.92
C ILE A 49 4.00 12.56 -1.87
N SER A 50 4.09 13.86 -2.06
CA SER A 50 3.24 14.53 -3.04
C SER A 50 3.58 14.10 -4.47
N GLU A 51 2.55 13.69 -5.24
CA GLU A 51 2.71 13.50 -6.68
C GLU A 51 3.09 14.81 -7.38
N ILE A 52 3.84 14.68 -8.46
CA ILE A 52 4.31 15.82 -9.25
C ILE A 52 3.17 16.63 -9.88
N THR A 53 3.51 17.85 -10.23
CA THR A 53 2.68 18.71 -11.09
C THR A 53 3.34 18.83 -12.46
N VAL A 54 2.67 18.36 -13.49
CA VAL A 54 3.15 18.42 -14.89
C VAL A 54 2.30 19.40 -15.68
N ASN A 55 2.90 20.42 -16.25
CA ASN A 55 2.20 21.47 -16.99
C ASN A 55 1.01 22.10 -16.24
N GLY A 56 1.16 22.28 -14.93
CA GLY A 56 0.11 22.83 -14.06
C GLY A 56 -0.97 21.83 -13.65
N ASN A 57 -0.90 20.58 -14.11
CA ASN A 57 -1.84 19.52 -13.72
C ASN A 57 -1.20 18.61 -12.66
N VAL A 58 -1.90 18.45 -11.55
CA VAL A 58 -1.58 17.47 -10.51
C VAL A 58 -2.30 16.17 -10.85
N LEU A 59 -1.65 15.03 -10.62
CA LEU A 59 -2.31 13.74 -10.81
C LEU A 59 -3.54 13.61 -9.92
N ASP A 60 -4.61 13.09 -10.51
CA ASP A 60 -5.91 12.81 -9.89
C ASP A 60 -6.46 11.45 -10.33
N ASP A 61 -7.70 11.13 -9.93
CA ASP A 61 -8.37 9.86 -10.28
C ASP A 61 -8.60 9.70 -11.79
N LYS A 62 -8.59 10.80 -12.57
CA LYS A 62 -8.89 10.85 -14.01
C LYS A 62 -7.66 11.04 -14.89
N SER A 63 -6.47 11.13 -14.30
CA SER A 63 -5.23 11.34 -15.02
C SER A 63 -5.00 10.25 -16.05
N ASP A 64 -4.63 10.66 -17.25
CA ASP A 64 -4.42 9.79 -18.40
C ASP A 64 -3.06 9.04 -18.34
N PHE A 65 -2.90 8.08 -19.23
CA PHE A 65 -1.69 7.25 -19.32
C PHE A 65 -0.43 8.06 -19.60
N ALA A 66 -0.49 9.11 -20.42
CA ALA A 66 0.66 9.92 -20.76
C ALA A 66 1.21 10.65 -19.52
N LEU A 67 0.33 11.15 -18.66
CA LEU A 67 0.71 11.79 -17.41
C LEU A 67 1.24 10.77 -16.39
N LEU A 68 0.65 9.57 -16.32
CA LEU A 68 1.08 8.52 -15.41
C LEU A 68 2.46 7.95 -15.75
N THR A 69 2.90 8.07 -16.99
CA THR A 69 4.14 7.47 -17.50
C THR A 69 5.14 8.49 -18.05
N CYS A 70 4.97 9.78 -17.74
CA CYS A 70 5.90 10.81 -18.15
C CYS A 70 7.25 10.69 -17.45
N GLU A 71 8.30 11.13 -18.14
CA GLU A 71 9.69 11.02 -17.67
C GLU A 71 9.93 11.74 -16.33
N GLU A 72 9.28 12.87 -16.11
CA GLU A 72 9.36 13.64 -14.88
C GLU A 72 8.84 12.81 -13.69
N ARG A 73 7.73 12.12 -13.87
CA ARG A 73 7.16 11.24 -12.82
C ARG A 73 8.05 10.04 -12.57
N ILE A 74 8.55 9.41 -13.60
CA ILE A 74 9.47 8.26 -13.48
C ILE A 74 10.70 8.67 -12.66
N LYS A 75 11.33 9.80 -12.96
CA LYS A 75 12.48 10.32 -12.21
C LYS A 75 12.12 10.66 -10.78
N HIS A 76 10.95 11.21 -10.53
CA HIS A 76 10.45 11.51 -9.21
C HIS A 76 10.30 10.23 -8.36
N ILE A 77 9.67 9.19 -8.92
CA ILE A 77 9.52 7.90 -8.23
C ILE A 77 10.89 7.27 -7.93
N LEU A 78 11.78 7.22 -8.92
CA LEU A 78 13.13 6.68 -8.77
C LEU A 78 13.94 7.44 -7.73
N TYR A 79 13.85 8.77 -7.72
CA TYR A 79 14.54 9.60 -6.74
C TYR A 79 14.16 9.23 -5.30
N TYR A 80 12.86 9.12 -5.00
CA TYR A 80 12.42 8.75 -3.67
C TYR A 80 12.68 7.28 -3.33
N ALA A 81 12.57 6.38 -4.33
CA ALA A 81 12.91 4.97 -4.15
C ALA A 81 14.37 4.77 -3.75
N ASP A 82 15.29 5.53 -4.36
CA ASP A 82 16.71 5.48 -4.01
C ASP A 82 17.03 6.27 -2.73
N LEU A 83 16.36 7.41 -2.48
CA LEU A 83 16.56 8.24 -1.29
C LEU A 83 16.23 7.48 -0.01
N TYR A 84 15.08 6.81 0.04
CA TYR A 84 14.67 6.04 1.22
C TYR A 84 15.28 4.63 1.23
N GLY A 85 15.57 4.06 0.06
CA GLY A 85 16.31 2.81 -0.06
C GLY A 85 15.66 1.64 0.68
N SER A 86 16.48 0.90 1.43
CA SER A 86 16.06 -0.20 2.29
C SER A 86 17.12 -0.44 3.39
N ASP A 87 16.76 -1.24 4.40
CA ASP A 87 17.68 -1.68 5.46
C ASP A 87 18.60 -2.85 5.07
N ALA A 88 18.49 -3.33 3.84
CA ALA A 88 19.25 -4.47 3.32
C ALA A 88 20.23 -4.04 2.23
N ASP A 89 21.08 -4.96 1.80
CA ASP A 89 22.11 -4.74 0.76
C ASP A 89 21.52 -4.28 -0.58
N ARG A 90 20.25 -4.62 -0.85
CA ARG A 90 19.53 -4.19 -2.03
C ARG A 90 18.03 -4.05 -1.79
N ILE A 91 17.39 -3.29 -2.64
CA ILE A 91 15.93 -3.15 -2.65
C ILE A 91 15.31 -4.44 -3.21
N LYS A 92 14.24 -4.89 -2.56
CA LYS A 92 13.30 -5.91 -3.01
C LYS A 92 11.92 -5.29 -2.96
N GLY A 93 11.53 -4.65 -4.06
CA GLY A 93 10.40 -3.74 -4.11
C GLY A 93 9.14 -4.36 -4.73
N LEU A 94 7.98 -4.02 -4.15
CA LEU A 94 6.67 -4.19 -4.80
C LEU A 94 6.12 -2.82 -5.17
N VAL A 95 5.64 -2.67 -6.41
CA VAL A 95 5.05 -1.42 -6.90
C VAL A 95 3.60 -1.68 -7.30
N PHE A 96 2.67 -1.02 -6.63
CA PHE A 96 1.25 -1.13 -6.90
C PHE A 96 0.80 0.01 -7.82
N CYS A 97 0.43 -0.35 -9.05
CA CYS A 97 0.01 0.57 -10.09
C CYS A 97 -1.51 0.64 -10.22
N ARG A 98 -2.01 1.68 -10.88
CA ARG A 98 -3.42 1.94 -11.12
C ARG A 98 -4.04 0.93 -12.10
N ASN A 99 -3.30 0.62 -13.17
CA ASN A 99 -3.72 -0.31 -14.20
C ASN A 99 -2.52 -1.10 -14.77
N VAL A 100 -2.84 -2.07 -15.63
CA VAL A 100 -1.84 -2.98 -16.22
C VAL A 100 -0.89 -2.25 -17.15
N GLU A 101 -1.38 -1.32 -17.93
CA GLU A 101 -0.60 -0.54 -18.90
C GLU A 101 0.44 0.32 -18.19
N GLU A 102 0.06 0.99 -17.10
CA GLU A 102 0.99 1.74 -16.26
C GLU A 102 2.07 0.82 -15.66
N ALA A 103 1.67 -0.33 -15.12
CA ALA A 103 2.63 -1.28 -14.53
C ALA A 103 3.67 -1.75 -15.55
N GLN A 104 3.26 -2.05 -16.78
CA GLN A 104 4.15 -2.48 -17.86
C GLN A 104 5.09 -1.35 -18.30
N ALA A 105 4.56 -0.15 -18.52
CA ALA A 105 5.34 1.00 -18.96
C ALA A 105 6.36 1.43 -17.90
N LEU A 106 5.97 1.48 -16.63
CA LEU A 106 6.88 1.84 -15.55
C LEU A 106 7.94 0.77 -15.28
N ALA A 107 7.62 -0.52 -15.39
CA ALA A 107 8.61 -1.58 -15.30
C ALA A 107 9.67 -1.47 -16.43
N GLU A 108 9.25 -1.13 -17.66
CA GLU A 108 10.17 -0.86 -18.77
C GLU A 108 11.04 0.38 -18.50
N ALA A 109 10.42 1.48 -18.05
CA ALA A 109 11.14 2.70 -17.73
C ALA A 109 12.18 2.47 -16.60
N PHE A 110 11.85 1.71 -15.58
CA PHE A 110 12.80 1.34 -14.53
C PHE A 110 13.98 0.53 -15.08
N ARG A 111 13.75 -0.36 -16.07
CA ARG A 111 14.85 -1.09 -16.75
C ARG A 111 15.75 -0.13 -17.51
N GLN A 112 15.18 0.86 -18.20
CA GLN A 112 15.95 1.89 -18.94
C GLN A 112 16.81 2.74 -18.00
N HIS A 113 16.39 2.89 -16.73
CA HIS A 113 17.15 3.56 -15.68
C HIS A 113 18.04 2.61 -14.86
N GLY A 114 18.31 1.40 -15.37
CA GLY A 114 19.26 0.46 -14.77
C GLY A 114 18.73 -0.38 -13.60
N LYS A 115 17.43 -0.31 -13.29
CA LYS A 115 16.80 -1.21 -12.30
C LYS A 115 16.36 -2.52 -12.98
N ARG A 116 16.36 -3.61 -12.25
CA ARG A 116 15.86 -4.90 -12.73
C ARG A 116 14.40 -5.05 -12.32
N ALA A 117 13.51 -4.90 -13.28
CA ALA A 117 12.07 -4.82 -13.01
C ALA A 117 11.24 -5.65 -13.99
N ILE A 118 10.13 -6.19 -13.49
CA ILE A 118 9.12 -6.90 -14.28
C ILE A 118 7.73 -6.43 -13.89
N ALA A 119 6.80 -6.44 -14.84
CA ALA A 119 5.39 -6.27 -14.56
C ALA A 119 4.68 -7.62 -14.57
N LEU A 120 3.91 -7.91 -13.53
CA LEU A 120 3.01 -9.06 -13.43
C LEU A 120 1.57 -8.58 -13.47
N THR A 121 0.73 -9.30 -14.21
CA THR A 121 -0.67 -8.96 -14.43
C THR A 121 -1.59 -10.14 -14.12
N GLY A 122 -2.89 -9.91 -14.18
CA GLY A 122 -3.87 -11.00 -14.05
C GLY A 122 -3.71 -12.11 -15.09
N ALA A 123 -3.14 -11.78 -16.27
CA ALA A 123 -2.85 -12.73 -17.33
C ALA A 123 -1.55 -13.53 -17.12
N SER A 124 -0.67 -13.10 -16.19
CA SER A 124 0.58 -13.81 -15.90
C SER A 124 0.29 -15.19 -15.30
N ARG A 125 0.96 -16.21 -15.83
CA ARG A 125 0.82 -17.59 -15.34
C ARG A 125 1.38 -17.73 -13.93
N GLU A 126 0.89 -18.72 -13.19
CA GLU A 126 1.37 -19.01 -11.84
C GLU A 126 2.88 -19.32 -11.81
N SER A 127 3.39 -20.01 -12.84
CA SER A 127 4.82 -20.26 -12.97
C SER A 127 5.65 -18.98 -13.13
N GLU A 128 5.17 -18.02 -13.93
CA GLU A 128 5.82 -16.73 -14.14
C GLU A 128 5.84 -15.89 -12.85
N ARG A 129 4.74 -15.93 -12.09
CA ARG A 129 4.65 -15.26 -10.78
C ARG A 129 5.62 -15.86 -9.78
N SER A 130 5.65 -17.20 -9.68
CA SER A 130 6.54 -17.92 -8.78
C SER A 130 8.02 -17.69 -9.15
N GLU A 131 8.34 -17.64 -10.43
CA GLU A 131 9.68 -17.36 -10.91
C GLU A 131 10.11 -15.92 -10.61
N ALA A 132 9.24 -14.94 -10.85
CA ALA A 132 9.53 -13.54 -10.52
C ALA A 132 9.75 -13.34 -9.02
N ILE A 133 8.96 -14.00 -8.17
CA ILE A 133 9.14 -13.96 -6.71
C ILE A 133 10.50 -14.56 -6.35
N ARG A 134 10.86 -15.71 -6.89
CA ARG A 134 12.17 -16.35 -6.67
C ARG A 134 13.32 -15.43 -7.04
N HIS A 135 13.24 -14.74 -8.19
CA HIS A 135 14.24 -13.75 -8.62
C HIS A 135 14.27 -12.50 -7.73
N LEU A 136 13.12 -12.03 -7.24
CA LEU A 136 13.08 -10.92 -6.28
C LEU A 136 13.74 -11.30 -4.95
N GLU A 137 13.52 -12.51 -4.46
CA GLU A 137 14.06 -12.99 -3.19
C GLU A 137 15.54 -13.39 -3.27
N ALA A 138 16.03 -13.75 -4.45
CA ALA A 138 17.39 -14.21 -4.65
C ALA A 138 18.44 -13.16 -4.25
N LYS A 139 19.63 -13.60 -3.87
CA LYS A 139 20.79 -12.73 -3.70
C LYS A 139 21.41 -12.43 -5.07
N ALA A 140 21.83 -11.19 -5.27
CA ALA A 140 22.43 -10.76 -6.53
C ALA A 140 23.67 -11.58 -6.94
N ALA A 141 24.45 -12.07 -5.96
CA ALA A 141 25.61 -12.91 -6.21
C ALA A 141 25.27 -14.36 -6.61
N GLU A 142 24.06 -14.82 -6.30
CA GLU A 142 23.61 -16.20 -6.50
C GLU A 142 22.73 -16.37 -7.74
N ASP A 143 22.07 -15.28 -8.18
CA ASP A 143 21.16 -15.30 -9.33
C ASP A 143 21.42 -14.10 -10.25
N PRO A 144 21.96 -14.32 -11.46
CA PRO A 144 22.16 -13.23 -12.42
C PRO A 144 20.87 -12.61 -12.95
N GLN A 145 19.72 -13.25 -12.73
CA GLN A 145 18.39 -12.77 -13.12
C GLN A 145 17.63 -12.14 -11.96
N TYR A 146 18.27 -11.83 -10.84
CA TYR A 146 17.60 -11.19 -9.70
C TYR A 146 16.83 -9.95 -10.11
N LEU A 147 15.74 -9.67 -9.40
CA LEU A 147 14.87 -8.51 -9.62
C LEU A 147 14.99 -7.54 -8.45
N ASP A 148 14.97 -6.25 -8.75
CA ASP A 148 14.83 -5.19 -7.76
C ASP A 148 13.36 -4.87 -7.50
N TYR A 149 12.50 -4.93 -8.54
CA TYR A 149 11.10 -4.53 -8.46
C TYR A 149 10.16 -5.47 -9.22
N ILE A 150 9.01 -5.73 -8.62
CA ILE A 150 7.84 -6.29 -9.30
C ILE A 150 6.74 -5.23 -9.30
N PHE A 151 6.31 -4.83 -10.50
CA PHE A 151 5.18 -3.95 -10.74
C PHE A 151 3.92 -4.77 -10.89
N THR A 152 2.81 -4.33 -10.27
CA THR A 152 1.58 -5.10 -10.27
C THR A 152 0.34 -4.19 -10.23
N CYS A 153 -0.75 -4.71 -10.77
CA CYS A 153 -2.08 -4.16 -10.61
C CYS A 153 -3.01 -5.30 -10.14
N ASP A 154 -3.59 -5.15 -8.95
CA ASP A 154 -4.59 -6.02 -8.29
C ASP A 154 -4.23 -7.48 -8.00
N ILE A 155 -3.18 -8.06 -8.57
CA ILE A 155 -2.88 -9.51 -8.43
C ILE A 155 -2.21 -9.90 -7.11
N PHE A 156 -1.56 -8.97 -6.42
CA PHE A 156 -0.90 -9.22 -5.13
C PHE A 156 -1.66 -8.63 -3.94
N ASN A 157 -2.94 -8.31 -4.13
CA ASN A 157 -3.79 -7.90 -3.02
C ASN A 157 -4.08 -9.07 -2.07
N GLU A 158 -4.18 -10.31 -2.60
CA GLU A 158 -4.40 -11.53 -1.81
C GLU A 158 -3.49 -12.70 -2.27
N GLY A 159 -3.20 -13.62 -1.35
CA GLY A 159 -2.65 -14.95 -1.66
C GLY A 159 -1.16 -15.06 -1.94
N VAL A 160 -0.40 -13.98 -2.07
CA VAL A 160 1.05 -14.03 -2.31
C VAL A 160 1.82 -13.69 -1.04
N ASP A 161 2.82 -14.52 -0.71
CA ASP A 161 3.70 -14.34 0.42
C ASP A 161 5.12 -14.03 -0.05
N ILE A 162 5.61 -12.81 0.23
CA ILE A 162 6.99 -12.41 -0.11
C ILE A 162 7.59 -11.70 1.13
N PRO A 163 8.02 -12.46 2.16
CA PRO A 163 8.51 -11.87 3.40
C PRO A 163 9.73 -10.97 3.23
N GLN A 164 10.51 -11.21 2.18
CA GLN A 164 11.74 -10.47 1.91
C GLN A 164 11.53 -9.08 1.31
N VAL A 165 10.30 -8.71 0.93
CA VAL A 165 10.01 -7.36 0.45
C VAL A 165 10.38 -6.34 1.53
N ASN A 166 11.20 -5.37 1.17
CA ASN A 166 11.71 -4.32 2.06
C ASN A 166 11.34 -2.90 1.61
N GLN A 167 10.76 -2.76 0.41
CA GLN A 167 10.20 -1.50 -0.07
C GLN A 167 8.86 -1.73 -0.77
N VAL A 168 7.86 -0.94 -0.45
CA VAL A 168 6.56 -0.92 -1.12
C VAL A 168 6.32 0.47 -1.69
N ILE A 169 5.98 0.55 -2.98
CA ILE A 169 5.65 1.80 -3.66
C ILE A 169 4.19 1.76 -4.08
N MET A 170 3.42 2.75 -3.67
CA MET A 170 2.01 2.89 -4.00
C MET A 170 1.83 4.05 -4.98
N LEU A 171 1.45 3.72 -6.22
CA LEU A 171 1.23 4.67 -7.32
C LEU A 171 -0.26 4.78 -7.70
N ARG A 172 -1.13 4.18 -6.92
CA ARG A 172 -2.57 4.14 -7.16
C ARG A 172 -3.33 4.85 -6.04
N PRO A 173 -4.47 5.50 -6.36
CA PRO A 173 -5.35 6.03 -5.33
C PRO A 173 -5.81 4.92 -4.38
N THR A 174 -5.83 5.21 -3.09
CA THR A 174 -6.43 4.30 -2.10
C THR A 174 -7.95 4.29 -2.30
N THR A 175 -8.48 3.17 -2.76
CA THR A 175 -9.94 2.98 -2.95
C THR A 175 -10.61 2.38 -1.72
N SER A 176 -9.83 1.71 -0.86
CA SER A 176 -10.30 1.06 0.35
C SER A 176 -9.16 1.00 1.38
N ALA A 177 -9.46 1.33 2.62
CA ALA A 177 -8.53 1.16 3.75
C ALA A 177 -8.09 -0.31 3.90
N ILE A 178 -8.98 -1.25 3.61
CA ILE A 178 -8.71 -2.69 3.67
C ILE A 178 -7.67 -3.09 2.63
N VAL A 179 -7.88 -2.69 1.36
CA VAL A 179 -6.95 -2.99 0.26
C VAL A 179 -5.58 -2.36 0.55
N PHE A 180 -5.55 -1.14 1.07
CA PHE A 180 -4.31 -0.47 1.47
C PHE A 180 -3.55 -1.30 2.52
N VAL A 181 -4.21 -1.70 3.61
CA VAL A 181 -3.60 -2.52 4.68
C VAL A 181 -3.16 -3.89 4.13
N GLN A 182 -3.91 -4.50 3.21
CA GLN A 182 -3.52 -5.76 2.57
C GLN A 182 -2.24 -5.61 1.74
N GLN A 183 -2.11 -4.54 0.96
CA GLN A 183 -0.91 -4.23 0.17
C GLN A 183 0.29 -3.96 1.07
N LEU A 184 0.11 -3.13 2.09
CA LEU A 184 1.10 -2.85 3.12
C LEU A 184 1.54 -4.15 3.83
N GLY A 185 0.59 -4.99 4.19
CA GLY A 185 0.81 -6.27 4.88
C GLY A 185 1.73 -7.25 4.13
N ARG A 186 1.86 -7.13 2.80
CA ARG A 186 2.80 -7.96 2.02
C ARG A 186 4.24 -7.75 2.44
N GLY A 187 4.59 -6.52 2.77
CA GLY A 187 5.93 -6.17 3.23
C GLY A 187 6.11 -6.18 4.75
N LEU A 188 5.05 -6.37 5.56
CA LEU A 188 5.17 -6.30 7.02
C LEU A 188 5.59 -7.62 7.68
N ARG A 189 5.71 -8.70 6.94
CA ARG A 189 6.12 -10.00 7.50
C ARG A 189 7.57 -9.98 7.97
N LYS A 190 7.80 -10.63 9.09
CA LYS A 190 9.16 -10.82 9.63
C LYS A 190 9.97 -11.74 8.74
N TYR A 191 11.21 -11.34 8.51
CA TYR A 191 12.22 -12.15 7.82
C TYR A 191 13.58 -11.93 8.49
N PRO A 192 14.48 -12.93 8.53
CA PRO A 192 15.81 -12.75 9.10
C PRO A 192 16.55 -11.55 8.51
N HIS A 193 17.11 -10.72 9.39
CA HIS A 193 17.83 -9.48 9.06
C HIS A 193 16.98 -8.33 8.49
N LYS A 194 15.68 -8.48 8.31
CA LYS A 194 14.78 -7.40 7.96
C LYS A 194 14.34 -6.66 9.21
N ARG A 195 14.75 -5.40 9.35
CA ARG A 195 14.47 -4.57 10.53
C ARG A 195 13.18 -3.76 10.37
N TYR A 196 12.88 -3.28 9.15
CA TYR A 196 11.69 -2.49 8.84
C TYR A 196 11.32 -2.60 7.36
N LEU A 197 10.17 -2.05 7.02
CA LEU A 197 9.67 -1.89 5.66
C LEU A 197 9.63 -0.40 5.32
N GLU A 198 10.15 -0.01 4.16
CA GLU A 198 9.93 1.32 3.60
C GLU A 198 8.66 1.33 2.76
N VAL A 199 7.79 2.30 2.99
CA VAL A 199 6.52 2.47 2.25
C VAL A 199 6.49 3.87 1.65
N LEU A 200 6.48 3.95 0.33
CA LEU A 200 6.45 5.19 -0.43
C LEU A 200 5.07 5.30 -1.08
N ASP A 201 4.26 6.24 -0.64
CA ASP A 201 2.91 6.46 -1.16
C ASP A 201 2.83 7.81 -1.87
N PHE A 202 2.60 7.79 -3.18
CA PHE A 202 2.57 8.98 -4.00
C PHE A 202 1.16 9.57 -4.07
N ILE A 203 0.96 10.68 -3.38
CA ILE A 203 -0.34 11.28 -3.08
C ILE A 203 -0.66 12.39 -4.08
N GLY A 204 -1.57 12.10 -5.01
CA GLY A 204 -2.17 13.08 -5.93
C GLY A 204 -3.41 13.76 -5.33
N ASN A 205 -4.19 14.40 -6.18
CA ASN A 205 -5.50 14.98 -5.81
C ASN A 205 -6.60 13.90 -5.89
N TYR A 206 -6.46 12.83 -5.11
CA TYR A 206 -7.40 11.71 -5.12
C TYR A 206 -8.56 11.95 -4.16
N GLU A 207 -9.78 11.58 -4.58
CA GLU A 207 -10.99 11.77 -3.79
C GLU A 207 -10.96 11.04 -2.45
N ASN A 208 -10.29 9.90 -2.40
CA ASN A 208 -10.28 9.01 -1.24
C ASN A 208 -9.03 9.15 -0.36
N ASN A 209 -8.23 10.22 -0.51
CA ASN A 209 -7.04 10.45 0.34
C ASN A 209 -7.35 10.44 1.84
N PHE A 210 -8.58 10.76 2.24
CA PHE A 210 -9.02 10.71 3.64
C PHE A 210 -8.99 9.29 4.24
N LEU A 211 -8.97 8.23 3.42
CA LEU A 211 -8.84 6.84 3.88
C LEU A 211 -7.44 6.49 4.37
N LEU A 212 -6.41 7.20 3.92
CA LEU A 212 -5.02 6.91 4.29
C LEU A 212 -4.77 6.99 5.81
N PRO A 213 -5.06 8.12 6.49
CA PRO A 213 -4.88 8.18 7.94
C PRO A 213 -5.82 7.21 8.68
N ILE A 214 -7.02 6.96 8.19
CA ILE A 214 -7.94 5.96 8.77
C ILE A 214 -7.30 4.57 8.73
N ALA A 215 -6.73 4.18 7.59
CA ALA A 215 -6.09 2.89 7.41
C ALA A 215 -4.81 2.74 8.24
N LEU A 216 -3.97 3.78 8.27
CA LEU A 216 -2.68 3.76 8.98
C LEU A 216 -2.84 3.75 10.49
N PHE A 217 -3.74 4.58 11.02
CA PHE A 217 -3.94 4.73 12.46
C PHE A 217 -5.06 3.87 13.04
N GLY A 218 -5.80 3.15 12.19
CA GLY A 218 -6.87 2.25 12.61
C GLY A 218 -8.07 2.99 13.20
N ASP A 219 -8.32 4.25 12.78
CA ASP A 219 -9.45 5.03 13.28
C ASP A 219 -10.78 4.39 12.87
N ARG A 220 -11.69 4.29 13.84
CA ARG A 220 -13.06 3.79 13.66
C ARG A 220 -14.12 4.85 13.87
N THR A 221 -13.71 6.04 14.31
CA THR A 221 -14.65 7.11 14.64
C THR A 221 -15.07 7.88 13.40
N TYR A 222 -14.20 7.91 12.38
CA TYR A 222 -14.33 8.75 11.19
C TYR A 222 -14.51 10.24 11.54
N ASP A 223 -14.04 10.65 12.73
CA ASP A 223 -14.09 12.03 13.17
C ASP A 223 -12.94 12.83 12.54
N LYS A 224 -13.28 13.87 11.79
CA LYS A 224 -12.34 14.70 11.05
C LYS A 224 -11.24 15.30 11.93
N ASP A 225 -11.63 15.81 13.09
CA ASP A 225 -10.70 16.48 14.00
C ASP A 225 -9.81 15.46 14.71
N PHE A 226 -10.34 14.27 14.97
CA PHE A 226 -9.57 13.16 15.50
C PHE A 226 -8.53 12.65 14.48
N VAL A 227 -8.94 12.43 13.22
CA VAL A 227 -8.05 12.03 12.13
C VAL A 227 -6.92 13.04 11.93
N ARG A 228 -7.23 14.36 11.94
CA ARG A 228 -6.22 15.41 11.85
C ARG A 228 -5.22 15.38 13.01
N ARG A 229 -5.70 15.15 14.22
CA ARG A 229 -4.82 15.01 15.41
C ARG A 229 -3.92 13.79 15.30
N LEU A 230 -4.44 12.64 14.83
CA LEU A 230 -3.63 11.44 14.60
C LEU A 230 -2.48 11.68 13.63
N MET A 231 -2.73 12.43 12.53
CA MET A 231 -1.68 12.81 11.58
C MET A 231 -0.59 13.72 12.18
N GLN A 232 -0.89 14.45 13.26
CA GLN A 232 0.08 15.33 13.93
C GLN A 232 0.94 14.60 14.98
N VAL A 233 0.44 13.54 15.59
CA VAL A 233 1.01 12.97 16.81
C VAL A 233 1.69 11.61 16.60
N ASN A 234 1.70 11.03 15.41
CA ASN A 234 2.39 9.77 15.08
C ASN A 234 2.23 8.64 16.14
N PHE A 235 0.98 8.24 16.39
CA PHE A 235 0.60 7.25 17.43
C PHE A 235 0.74 5.80 16.93
N LEU A 236 1.92 5.39 16.47
CA LEU A 236 2.13 4.00 16.08
C LEU A 236 3.13 3.31 17.04
N PRO A 237 2.95 2.01 17.31
CA PRO A 237 3.79 1.28 18.23
C PRO A 237 5.23 1.13 17.74
N GLY A 238 6.17 1.14 18.69
CA GLY A 238 7.58 0.84 18.44
C GLY A 238 8.27 1.87 17.54
N PRO A 239 9.22 1.44 16.69
CA PRO A 239 9.97 2.33 15.79
C PRO A 239 9.22 2.63 14.47
N THR A 240 7.94 2.30 14.38
CA THR A 240 7.11 2.64 13.21
C THR A 240 6.91 4.16 13.12
N SER A 241 7.08 4.71 11.93
CA SER A 241 6.90 6.13 11.68
C SER A 241 6.02 6.40 10.46
N VAL A 242 5.23 7.48 10.53
CA VAL A 242 4.41 7.98 9.42
C VAL A 242 4.78 9.43 9.20
N HIS A 243 5.22 9.73 8.00
CA HIS A 243 5.55 11.08 7.58
C HIS A 243 4.80 11.42 6.30
N PHE A 244 4.18 12.58 6.27
CA PHE A 244 3.61 13.17 5.06
C PHE A 244 4.36 14.48 4.76
N ASP A 245 4.72 14.72 3.53
CA ASP A 245 5.17 16.05 3.14
C ASP A 245 4.01 17.07 3.26
N ASP A 246 4.33 18.35 3.26
CA ASP A 246 3.33 19.39 3.54
C ASP A 246 2.24 19.44 2.46
N ILE A 247 2.60 19.24 1.20
CA ILE A 247 1.64 19.21 0.08
C ILE A 247 0.73 17.99 0.17
N ALA A 248 1.29 16.82 0.51
CA ALA A 248 0.51 15.61 0.73
C ALA A 248 -0.49 15.77 1.89
N LYS A 249 -0.07 16.41 3.00
CA LYS A 249 -0.99 16.76 4.11
C LYS A 249 -2.12 17.66 3.67
N GLU A 250 -1.82 18.71 2.90
CA GLU A 250 -2.84 19.62 2.36
C GLU A 250 -3.85 18.88 1.48
N ARG A 251 -3.39 17.97 0.61
CA ARG A 251 -4.26 17.15 -0.24
C ARG A 251 -5.16 16.21 0.58
N ILE A 252 -4.63 15.60 1.63
CA ILE A 252 -5.41 14.75 2.54
C ILE A 252 -6.44 15.60 3.28
N TYR A 253 -6.06 16.76 3.80
CA TYR A 253 -7.00 17.66 4.49
C TYR A 253 -8.08 18.16 3.55
N ALA A 254 -7.74 18.53 2.31
CA ALA A 254 -8.73 18.91 1.30
C ALA A 254 -9.73 17.77 1.01
N ALA A 255 -9.27 16.53 0.91
CA ALA A 255 -10.14 15.37 0.73
C ALA A 255 -11.05 15.13 1.95
N ILE A 256 -10.53 15.31 3.18
CA ILE A 256 -11.33 15.24 4.42
C ILE A 256 -12.43 16.31 4.42
N ASP A 257 -12.12 17.53 3.97
CA ASP A 257 -13.09 18.63 3.94
C ASP A 257 -14.13 18.50 2.83
N ALA A 258 -13.73 17.98 1.67
CA ALA A 258 -14.61 17.77 0.52
C ALA A 258 -15.69 16.70 0.79
N LYS A 259 -15.41 15.72 1.62
CA LYS A 259 -16.42 14.78 2.13
C LYS A 259 -17.30 15.49 3.17
N SER A 260 -18.21 16.31 2.67
CA SER A 260 -18.93 17.39 3.36
C SER A 260 -20.01 16.93 4.32
N ALA A 261 -20.05 15.91 4.94
CA ALA A 261 -20.84 15.66 6.15
C ALA A 261 -20.45 14.33 6.80
N LEU A 262 -20.34 14.34 8.09
CA LEU A 262 -20.39 13.18 8.96
C LEU A 262 -21.51 12.18 8.61
N ALA A 263 -22.53 12.58 7.85
CA ALA A 263 -23.53 11.70 7.26
C ALA A 263 -22.88 10.71 6.25
N ASP A 264 -22.09 11.18 5.29
CA ASP A 264 -21.46 10.30 4.28
C ASP A 264 -20.43 9.34 4.89
N LEU A 265 -19.70 9.80 5.93
CA LEU A 265 -18.76 8.95 6.67
C LEU A 265 -19.50 7.99 7.64
N ARG A 266 -20.66 8.37 8.16
CA ARG A 266 -21.54 7.47 8.92
C ARG A 266 -22.23 6.45 8.04
N ASP A 267 -22.65 6.83 6.85
CA ASP A 267 -23.21 5.93 5.84
C ASP A 267 -22.15 4.95 5.33
N LEU A 268 -20.90 5.38 5.16
CA LEU A 268 -19.75 4.50 4.94
C LEU A 268 -19.53 3.55 6.14
N LYS A 269 -19.64 4.05 7.38
CA LYS A 269 -19.54 3.22 8.59
C LYS A 269 -20.69 2.22 8.71
N GLU A 270 -21.91 2.58 8.30
CA GLU A 270 -23.05 1.66 8.22
C GLU A 270 -22.88 0.69 7.07
N SER A 271 -22.41 1.10 5.90
CA SER A 271 -21.99 0.20 4.82
C SER A 271 -20.91 -0.78 5.29
N TYR A 272 -19.91 -0.31 6.02
CA TYR A 272 -18.85 -1.17 6.60
C TYR A 272 -19.30 -2.03 7.78
N ARG A 273 -20.40 -1.69 8.46
CA ARG A 273 -21.01 -2.54 9.50
C ARG A 273 -21.96 -3.57 8.93
N ASN A 274 -22.51 -3.29 7.76
CA ASN A 274 -23.42 -4.18 7.03
C ASN A 274 -22.69 -5.00 5.96
N MET A 275 -21.40 -4.75 5.73
CA MET A 275 -20.43 -5.59 5.03
C MET A 275 -19.73 -6.53 6.02
#